data_dbf8e558261a532710625cce13ef400a
#
_entry.id   dbf8e558261a532710625cce13ef400a
#
_cell.length_a   1.000
_cell.length_b   1.000
_cell.length_c   1.000
_cell.angle_alpha   90.00
_cell.angle_beta   90.00
_cell.angle_gamma   90.00
#
_symmetry.space_group_name_H-M   'P 1'
#
loop_
_entity.id
_entity.type
_entity.pdbx_description
1 polymer ?
#
loop_
_entity_poly.entity_id
_entity_poly.type
_entity_poly.pdbx_seq_one_letter_code
_entity_poly.pdbx_strand_id
1 'polypeptide(L)'
;MYKSILEFIEKGTTKIEKITKESLLSGNMMCFEEELFDTVLGFGRSLYQEILESIEQTIRNSEVRKQSYYVEHKEDHRTLLTRFGNLEIKRAYYSSKQDGKGVYLLDKYIGLDSNEKVSLAAKAHVLREAVETSYRKGGEEACLTDDVVTKQTVKNLIHDLELSLIHISEPT
;
A
#
# COMPACT_ATOMS: atom_id res chain seq x y z
N MET A 1 -2.59 18.12 11.04
CA MET A 1 -1.50 17.16 11.30
C MET A 1 -2.14 15.77 11.37
N TYR A 2 -1.56 14.76 10.76
CA TYR A 2 -2.11 13.41 10.75
C TYR A 2 -2.16 12.83 12.17
N LYS A 3 -3.24 12.10 12.47
CA LYS A 3 -3.47 11.47 13.78
C LYS A 3 -2.40 10.43 14.11
N SER A 4 -1.98 9.66 13.11
CA SER A 4 -0.89 8.67 13.22
C SER A 4 0.42 9.28 13.69
N ILE A 5 0.74 10.52 13.27
CA ILE A 5 1.93 11.25 13.73
C ILE A 5 1.81 11.58 15.21
N LEU A 6 0.65 12.08 15.64
CA LEU A 6 0.40 12.40 17.05
C LEU A 6 0.48 11.14 17.93
N GLU A 7 -0.14 10.05 17.49
CA GLU A 7 -0.08 8.77 18.20
C GLU A 7 1.35 8.22 18.29
N PHE A 8 2.15 8.40 17.24
CA PHE A 8 3.56 7.98 17.28
C PHE A 8 4.39 8.85 18.23
N ILE A 9 4.17 10.16 18.25
CA ILE A 9 4.85 11.07 19.22
C ILE A 9 4.50 10.68 20.65
N GLU A 10 3.24 10.34 20.92
CA GLU A 10 2.78 10.04 22.29
C GLU A 10 3.12 8.60 22.71
N LYS A 11 2.72 7.60 21.90
CA LYS A 11 2.82 6.18 22.25
C LYS A 11 4.08 5.53 21.69
N GLY A 12 4.47 5.89 20.47
CA GLY A 12 5.63 5.34 19.79
C GLY A 12 6.93 5.70 20.49
N THR A 13 7.11 6.97 20.88
CA THR A 13 8.29 7.40 21.64
C THR A 13 8.37 6.72 23.00
N THR A 14 7.25 6.62 23.72
CA THR A 14 7.19 5.90 25.01
C THR A 14 7.55 4.41 24.83
N LYS A 15 7.09 3.78 23.76
CA LYS A 15 7.44 2.39 23.45
C LYS A 15 8.93 2.26 23.15
N ILE A 16 9.51 3.17 22.35
CA ILE A 16 10.95 3.18 22.05
C ILE A 16 11.79 3.37 23.31
N GLU A 17 11.40 4.27 24.20
CA GLU A 17 12.08 4.45 25.50
C GLU A 17 12.03 3.18 26.37
N LYS A 18 10.89 2.49 26.36
CA LYS A 18 10.71 1.23 27.12
C LYS A 18 11.64 0.14 26.57
N ILE A 19 11.60 -0.14 25.27
CA ILE A 19 12.46 -1.17 24.66
C ILE A 19 13.95 -0.85 24.80
N THR A 20 14.32 0.45 24.77
CA THR A 20 15.69 0.88 25.03
C THR A 20 16.14 0.52 26.45
N LYS A 21 15.33 0.79 27.46
CA LYS A 21 15.61 0.46 28.86
C LYS A 21 15.72 -1.07 29.06
N GLU A 22 14.81 -1.83 28.49
CA GLU A 22 14.80 -3.29 28.56
C GLU A 22 16.04 -3.91 27.90
N SER A 23 16.46 -3.38 26.75
CA SER A 23 17.67 -3.79 26.08
C SER A 23 18.93 -3.49 26.87
N LEU A 24 19.03 -2.31 27.49
CA LEU A 24 20.16 -1.95 28.33
C LEU A 24 20.29 -2.87 29.56
N LEU A 25 19.18 -3.35 30.09
CA LEU A 25 19.16 -4.27 31.24
C LEU A 25 19.49 -5.71 30.85
N SER A 26 19.00 -6.17 29.69
CA SER A 26 19.15 -7.55 29.23
C SER A 26 20.41 -7.78 28.40
N GLY A 27 20.97 -6.75 27.79
CA GLY A 27 22.05 -6.83 26.81
C GLY A 27 21.60 -7.44 25.46
N ASN A 28 20.28 -7.64 25.26
CA ASN A 28 19.75 -8.28 24.06
C ASN A 28 19.46 -7.24 22.95
N MET A 29 20.48 -6.93 22.17
CA MET A 29 20.39 -5.99 21.05
C MET A 29 19.56 -6.53 19.86
N MET A 30 19.50 -7.84 19.68
CA MET A 30 18.68 -8.43 18.61
C MET A 30 17.19 -8.15 18.84
N CYS A 31 16.69 -8.41 20.02
CA CYS A 31 15.31 -8.12 20.38
C CYS A 31 14.98 -6.61 20.28
N PHE A 32 15.94 -5.75 20.68
CA PHE A 32 15.81 -4.30 20.54
C PHE A 32 15.61 -3.88 19.08
N GLU A 33 16.42 -4.41 18.16
CA GLU A 33 16.37 -4.08 16.75
C GLU A 33 15.04 -4.52 16.11
N GLU A 34 14.58 -5.74 16.42
CA GLU A 34 13.29 -6.28 15.97
C GLU A 34 12.12 -5.41 16.46
N GLU A 35 12.05 -5.10 17.74
CA GLU A 35 10.96 -4.31 18.31
C GLU A 35 10.97 -2.85 17.82
N LEU A 36 12.15 -2.28 17.60
CA LEU A 36 12.29 -0.95 17.01
C LEU A 36 11.78 -0.95 15.57
N PHE A 37 12.20 -1.94 14.77
CA PHE A 37 11.75 -2.12 13.41
C PHE A 37 10.23 -2.22 13.32
N ASP A 38 9.61 -3.10 14.10
CA ASP A 38 8.16 -3.27 14.15
C ASP A 38 7.42 -2.00 14.55
N THR A 39 7.98 -1.25 15.50
CA THR A 39 7.37 0.00 15.96
C THR A 39 7.37 1.07 14.87
N VAL A 40 8.48 1.24 14.17
CA VAL A 40 8.62 2.19 13.06
C VAL A 40 7.79 1.76 11.85
N LEU A 41 7.79 0.46 11.54
CA LEU A 41 7.02 -0.10 10.44
C LEU A 41 5.51 0.04 10.67
N GLY A 42 5.05 -0.21 11.89
CA GLY A 42 3.66 -0.02 12.29
C GLY A 42 3.22 1.44 12.16
N PHE A 43 4.07 2.39 12.55
CA PHE A 43 3.83 3.81 12.32
C PHE A 43 3.74 4.14 10.82
N GLY A 44 4.69 3.67 10.01
CA GLY A 44 4.69 3.87 8.56
C GLY A 44 3.41 3.35 7.90
N ARG A 45 2.93 2.17 8.33
CA ARG A 45 1.66 1.58 7.90
C ARG A 45 0.46 2.48 8.21
N SER A 46 0.32 2.91 9.47
CA SER A 46 -0.78 3.76 9.92
C SER A 46 -0.79 5.12 9.23
N LEU A 47 0.38 5.72 9.07
CA LEU A 47 0.54 7.00 8.37
C LEU A 47 0.15 6.86 6.89
N TYR A 48 0.59 5.81 6.21
CA TYR A 48 0.27 5.60 4.80
C TYR A 48 -1.23 5.37 4.59
N GLN A 49 -1.87 4.59 5.46
CA GLN A 49 -3.32 4.42 5.44
C GLN A 49 -4.05 5.77 5.59
N GLU A 50 -3.68 6.57 6.58
CA GLU A 50 -4.28 7.87 6.85
C GLU A 50 -4.08 8.85 5.68
N ILE A 51 -2.92 8.81 5.00
CA ILE A 51 -2.67 9.58 3.79
C ILE A 51 -3.63 9.18 2.67
N LEU A 52 -3.83 7.89 2.41
CA LEU A 52 -4.75 7.41 1.38
C LEU A 52 -6.20 7.82 1.69
N GLU A 53 -6.63 7.73 2.94
CA GLU A 53 -7.94 8.18 3.38
C GLU A 53 -8.09 9.71 3.22
N SER A 54 -7.04 10.48 3.48
CA SER A 54 -7.01 11.94 3.27
C SER A 54 -7.11 12.31 1.79
N ILE A 55 -6.44 11.55 0.91
CA ILE A 55 -6.54 11.72 -0.55
C ILE A 55 -7.97 11.44 -1.01
N GLU A 56 -8.59 10.36 -0.54
CA GLU A 56 -10.00 10.04 -0.84
C GLU A 56 -10.93 11.19 -0.41
N GLN A 57 -10.75 11.74 0.78
CA GLN A 57 -11.53 12.90 1.24
C GLN A 57 -11.32 14.13 0.36
N THR A 58 -10.11 14.38 -0.07
CA THR A 58 -9.77 15.49 -0.98
C THR A 58 -10.45 15.31 -2.33
N ILE A 59 -10.39 14.11 -2.91
CA ILE A 59 -11.08 13.75 -4.16
C ILE A 59 -12.58 13.98 -3.98
N ARG A 60 -13.17 13.42 -2.91
CA ARG A 60 -14.61 13.51 -2.63
C ARG A 60 -15.11 14.94 -2.54
N ASN A 61 -14.32 15.84 -1.98
CA ASN A 61 -14.69 17.24 -1.77
C ASN A 61 -14.37 18.15 -2.96
N SER A 62 -13.59 17.68 -3.94
CA SER A 62 -13.18 18.49 -5.08
C SER A 62 -14.34 18.89 -5.98
N GLU A 63 -14.31 20.12 -6.51
CA GLU A 63 -15.34 20.63 -7.44
C GLU A 63 -15.33 19.85 -8.76
N VAL A 64 -14.17 19.44 -9.24
CA VAL A 64 -14.03 18.61 -10.47
C VAL A 64 -14.80 17.30 -10.32
N ARG A 65 -14.67 16.61 -9.17
CA ARG A 65 -15.43 15.40 -8.90
C ARG A 65 -16.93 15.72 -8.85
N LYS A 66 -17.34 16.76 -8.13
CA LYS A 66 -18.77 17.16 -8.01
C LYS A 66 -19.41 17.46 -9.36
N GLN A 67 -18.66 18.05 -10.29
CA GLN A 67 -19.15 18.33 -11.64
C GLN A 67 -19.27 17.07 -12.49
N SER A 68 -18.35 16.10 -12.35
CA SER A 68 -18.22 14.97 -13.26
C SER A 68 -18.81 13.65 -12.75
N TYR A 69 -18.97 13.48 -11.42
CA TYR A 69 -19.34 12.21 -10.81
C TYR A 69 -20.39 12.37 -9.69
N TYR A 70 -21.27 11.38 -9.56
CA TYR A 70 -22.09 11.14 -8.36
C TYR A 70 -21.37 10.19 -7.41
N VAL A 71 -21.64 10.28 -6.10
CA VAL A 71 -21.17 9.30 -5.09
C VAL A 71 -22.28 8.26 -4.91
N GLU A 72 -21.98 7.01 -5.24
CA GLU A 72 -22.91 5.88 -5.09
C GLU A 72 -22.75 5.24 -3.71
N HIS A 73 -21.49 4.86 -3.36
CA HIS A 73 -21.15 4.30 -2.06
C HIS A 73 -20.03 5.11 -1.43
N LYS A 74 -20.10 5.34 -0.10
CA LYS A 74 -19.16 6.23 0.59
C LYS A 74 -17.98 5.51 1.21
N GLU A 75 -18.12 4.24 1.57
CA GLU A 75 -17.15 3.49 2.38
C GLU A 75 -17.06 2.03 1.92
N ASP A 76 -16.47 1.80 0.77
CA ASP A 76 -16.11 0.46 0.33
C ASP A 76 -14.70 0.13 0.81
N HIS A 77 -14.54 -1.04 1.43
CA HIS A 77 -13.27 -1.49 1.94
C HIS A 77 -12.46 -2.22 0.86
N ARG A 78 -11.14 -2.00 0.86
CA ARG A 78 -10.19 -2.72 0.03
C ARG A 78 -8.93 -3.03 0.82
N THR A 79 -8.50 -4.28 0.77
CA THR A 79 -7.16 -4.66 1.24
C THR A 79 -6.14 -4.44 0.13
N LEU A 80 -5.05 -3.76 0.45
CA LEU A 80 -3.95 -3.47 -0.46
C LEU A 80 -2.63 -3.90 0.18
N LEU A 81 -1.91 -4.82 -0.45
CA LEU A 81 -0.55 -5.16 -0.06
C LEU A 81 0.42 -4.06 -0.50
N THR A 82 1.15 -3.52 0.44
CA THR A 82 2.14 -2.45 0.22
C THR A 82 3.50 -2.88 0.74
N ARG A 83 4.52 -2.05 0.57
CA ARG A 83 5.84 -2.25 1.21
C ARG A 83 5.77 -2.29 2.74
N PHE A 84 4.75 -1.68 3.33
CA PHE A 84 4.51 -1.67 4.78
C PHE A 84 3.62 -2.84 5.26
N GLY A 85 3.30 -3.80 4.39
CA GLY A 85 2.36 -4.88 4.64
C GLY A 85 0.94 -4.56 4.16
N ASN A 86 -0.03 -5.37 4.59
CA ASN A 86 -1.43 -5.21 4.22
C ASN A 86 -2.04 -3.96 4.88
N LEU A 87 -2.68 -3.14 4.05
CA LEU A 87 -3.50 -2.00 4.47
C LEU A 87 -4.97 -2.26 4.16
N GLU A 88 -5.85 -1.85 5.06
CA GLU A 88 -7.27 -1.72 4.79
C GLU A 88 -7.60 -0.27 4.50
N ILE A 89 -7.95 0.05 3.26
CA ILE A 89 -8.31 1.40 2.84
C ILE A 89 -9.80 1.53 2.60
N LYS A 90 -10.36 2.67 3.00
CA LYS A 90 -11.74 3.08 2.72
C LYS A 90 -11.76 3.97 1.50
N ARG A 91 -12.63 3.67 0.56
CA ARG A 91 -12.77 4.42 -0.69
C ARG A 91 -14.23 4.57 -1.07
N ALA A 92 -14.55 5.61 -1.85
CA ALA A 92 -15.88 5.79 -2.37
C ALA A 92 -16.00 5.26 -3.81
N TYR A 93 -17.18 4.73 -4.14
CA TYR A 93 -17.56 4.35 -5.49
C TYR A 93 -18.33 5.49 -6.14
N TYR A 94 -17.95 5.85 -7.34
CA TYR A 94 -18.49 6.97 -8.08
C TYR A 94 -19.10 6.52 -9.39
N SER A 95 -20.14 7.21 -9.84
CA SER A 95 -20.78 7.04 -11.15
C SER A 95 -20.55 8.30 -11.99
N SER A 96 -20.06 8.13 -13.20
CA SER A 96 -19.86 9.23 -14.15
C SER A 96 -21.18 9.81 -14.61
N LYS A 97 -21.27 11.14 -14.59
CA LYS A 97 -22.46 11.87 -15.07
C LYS A 97 -22.64 11.84 -16.59
N GLN A 98 -21.57 11.53 -17.33
CA GLN A 98 -21.61 11.50 -18.80
C GLN A 98 -22.10 10.16 -19.35
N ASP A 99 -21.58 9.06 -18.82
CA ASP A 99 -21.81 7.72 -19.38
C ASP A 99 -22.31 6.70 -18.34
N GLY A 100 -22.54 7.12 -17.10
CA GLY A 100 -23.04 6.26 -16.02
C GLY A 100 -22.05 5.21 -15.54
N LYS A 101 -20.82 5.18 -16.05
CA LYS A 101 -19.83 4.17 -15.66
C LYS A 101 -19.34 4.40 -14.24
N GLY A 102 -19.24 3.27 -13.52
CA GLY A 102 -18.75 3.25 -12.15
C GLY A 102 -17.23 3.23 -12.09
N VAL A 103 -16.66 3.93 -11.10
CA VAL A 103 -15.21 4.02 -10.91
C VAL A 103 -14.85 4.29 -9.45
N TYR A 104 -13.72 3.73 -8.99
CA TYR A 104 -13.05 4.15 -7.77
C TYR A 104 -11.98 5.18 -8.12
N LEU A 105 -12.23 6.46 -7.84
CA LEU A 105 -11.30 7.54 -8.19
C LEU A 105 -9.99 7.47 -7.43
N LEU A 106 -10.01 7.00 -6.17
CA LEU A 106 -8.79 6.76 -5.40
C LEU A 106 -7.90 5.72 -6.09
N ASP A 107 -8.47 4.58 -6.52
CA ASP A 107 -7.71 3.53 -7.21
C ASP A 107 -7.03 4.08 -8.46
N LYS A 108 -7.79 4.81 -9.28
CA LYS A 108 -7.26 5.48 -10.48
C LYS A 108 -6.15 6.48 -10.14
N TYR A 109 -6.28 7.23 -9.05
CA TYR A 109 -5.28 8.20 -8.61
C TYR A 109 -3.96 7.53 -8.19
N ILE A 110 -4.03 6.39 -7.50
CA ILE A 110 -2.83 5.64 -7.05
C ILE A 110 -2.36 4.60 -8.07
N GLY A 111 -2.94 4.58 -9.27
CA GLY A 111 -2.54 3.70 -10.36
C GLY A 111 -2.85 2.22 -10.14
N LEU A 112 -4.00 1.92 -9.51
CA LEU A 112 -4.47 0.56 -9.30
C LEU A 112 -5.62 0.22 -10.24
N ASP A 113 -5.53 -0.93 -10.87
CA ASP A 113 -6.65 -1.52 -11.60
C ASP A 113 -7.70 -2.12 -10.63
N SER A 114 -8.91 -2.35 -11.15
CA SER A 114 -10.08 -2.72 -10.34
C SER A 114 -9.88 -3.99 -9.50
N ASN A 115 -9.08 -4.95 -9.97
CA ASN A 115 -8.82 -6.23 -9.30
C ASN A 115 -7.43 -6.35 -8.66
N GLU A 116 -6.61 -5.31 -8.74
CA GLU A 116 -5.27 -5.32 -8.17
C GLU A 116 -5.27 -5.23 -6.65
N LYS A 117 -4.50 -6.10 -6.02
CA LYS A 117 -4.36 -6.16 -4.56
C LYS A 117 -2.95 -5.78 -4.07
N VAL A 118 -2.06 -5.42 -5.00
CA VAL A 118 -0.65 -5.13 -4.72
C VAL A 118 -0.33 -3.72 -5.22
N SER A 119 0.27 -2.89 -4.37
CA SER A 119 0.64 -1.52 -4.74
C SER A 119 1.75 -1.49 -5.80
N LEU A 120 1.85 -0.41 -6.56
CA LEU A 120 2.89 -0.24 -7.60
C LEU A 120 4.30 -0.40 -7.02
N ALA A 121 4.56 0.14 -5.82
CA ALA A 121 5.87 0.01 -5.16
C ALA A 121 6.18 -1.43 -4.75
N ALA A 122 5.20 -2.16 -4.22
CA ALA A 122 5.37 -3.59 -3.89
C ALA A 122 5.56 -4.43 -5.16
N LYS A 123 4.79 -4.17 -6.24
CA LYS A 123 4.99 -4.81 -7.54
C LYS A 123 6.40 -4.60 -8.09
N ALA A 124 6.87 -3.36 -8.11
CA ALA A 124 8.21 -3.03 -8.61
C ALA A 124 9.30 -3.77 -7.82
N HIS A 125 9.12 -3.94 -6.52
CA HIS A 125 10.05 -4.69 -5.68
C HIS A 125 9.99 -6.19 -5.97
N VAL A 126 8.80 -6.78 -6.01
CA VAL A 126 8.59 -8.20 -6.39
C VAL A 126 9.26 -8.51 -7.72
N LEU A 127 9.08 -7.65 -8.71
CA LEU A 127 9.62 -7.86 -10.05
C LEU A 127 11.15 -7.80 -10.05
N ARG A 128 11.74 -6.85 -9.32
CA ARG A 128 13.20 -6.76 -9.17
C ARG A 128 13.78 -8.02 -8.56
N GLU A 129 13.22 -8.45 -7.43
CA GLU A 129 13.69 -9.65 -6.72
C GLU A 129 13.48 -10.93 -7.54
N ALA A 130 12.36 -11.02 -8.28
CA ALA A 130 12.07 -12.17 -9.12
C ALA A 130 13.03 -12.31 -10.31
N VAL A 131 13.50 -11.19 -10.87
CA VAL A 131 14.51 -11.17 -11.94
C VAL A 131 15.89 -11.61 -11.41
N GLU A 132 16.25 -11.15 -10.22
CA GLU A 132 17.56 -11.42 -9.63
C GLU A 132 17.67 -12.83 -8.99
N THR A 133 16.56 -13.40 -8.54
CA THR A 133 16.57 -14.64 -7.76
C THR A 133 15.59 -15.71 -8.27
N SER A 134 14.34 -15.65 -7.85
CA SER A 134 13.28 -16.56 -8.26
C SER A 134 11.89 -15.97 -7.95
N TYR A 135 10.85 -16.50 -8.63
CA TYR A 135 9.46 -16.07 -8.40
C TYR A 135 8.99 -16.27 -6.95
N ARG A 136 9.53 -17.29 -6.26
CA ARG A 136 9.20 -17.53 -4.86
C ARG A 136 9.82 -16.45 -3.96
N LYS A 137 11.10 -16.17 -4.13
CA LYS A 137 11.82 -15.14 -3.38
C LYS A 137 11.25 -13.74 -3.64
N GLY A 138 10.95 -13.41 -4.89
CA GLY A 138 10.28 -12.15 -5.22
C GLY A 138 8.95 -11.96 -4.51
N GLY A 139 8.19 -13.04 -4.29
CA GLY A 139 6.95 -13.00 -3.51
C GLY A 139 7.18 -12.83 -2.00
N GLU A 140 8.20 -13.49 -1.45
CA GLU A 140 8.59 -13.39 -0.04
C GLU A 140 9.10 -11.98 0.30
N GLU A 141 9.79 -11.32 -0.62
CA GLU A 141 10.36 -9.98 -0.47
C GLU A 141 9.40 -8.84 -0.88
N ALA A 142 8.12 -9.15 -1.11
CA ALA A 142 7.12 -8.17 -1.58
C ALA A 142 6.98 -6.95 -0.67
N CYS A 143 7.11 -7.15 0.63
CA CYS A 143 7.00 -6.10 1.64
C CYS A 143 8.01 -6.34 2.78
N LEU A 144 8.03 -5.41 3.74
CA LEU A 144 8.88 -5.46 4.93
C LEU A 144 8.24 -6.23 6.10
N THR A 145 7.17 -6.97 5.83
CA THR A 145 6.45 -7.79 6.81
C THR A 145 6.40 -9.24 6.34
N ASP A 146 5.86 -10.13 7.17
CA ASP A 146 5.63 -11.54 6.82
C ASP A 146 4.53 -11.75 5.77
N ASP A 147 3.88 -10.69 5.33
CA ASP A 147 2.91 -10.73 4.24
C ASP A 147 3.60 -11.07 2.92
N VAL A 148 3.20 -12.16 2.30
CA VAL A 148 3.84 -12.65 1.07
C VAL A 148 2.90 -12.63 -0.13
N VAL A 149 3.47 -12.46 -1.31
CA VAL A 149 2.77 -12.63 -2.59
C VAL A 149 2.99 -14.05 -3.08
N THR A 150 1.93 -14.70 -3.55
CA THR A 150 2.05 -16.08 -4.05
C THR A 150 2.90 -16.13 -5.32
N LYS A 151 3.63 -17.24 -5.53
CA LYS A 151 4.41 -17.50 -6.75
C LYS A 151 3.57 -17.28 -8.02
N GLN A 152 2.30 -17.64 -7.99
CA GLN A 152 1.40 -17.44 -9.13
C GLN A 152 1.13 -15.96 -9.40
N THR A 153 0.96 -15.15 -8.35
CA THR A 153 0.78 -13.70 -8.49
C THR A 153 2.04 -13.05 -9.07
N VAL A 154 3.24 -13.45 -8.61
CA VAL A 154 4.52 -12.97 -9.15
C VAL A 154 4.64 -13.32 -10.64
N LYS A 155 4.30 -14.56 -11.02
CA LYS A 155 4.30 -15.00 -12.41
C LYS A 155 3.34 -14.17 -13.27
N ASN A 156 2.15 -13.90 -12.79
CA ASN A 156 1.16 -13.07 -13.49
C ASN A 156 1.68 -11.63 -13.70
N LEU A 157 2.28 -11.02 -12.68
CA LEU A 157 2.87 -9.68 -12.77
C LEU A 157 3.97 -9.59 -13.85
N ILE A 158 4.81 -10.62 -13.97
CA ILE A 158 5.86 -10.67 -14.99
C ILE A 158 5.23 -10.83 -16.38
N HIS A 159 4.25 -11.72 -16.51
CA HIS A 159 3.58 -11.95 -17.79
C HIS A 159 2.84 -10.70 -18.30
N ASP A 160 2.17 -9.96 -17.40
CA ASP A 160 1.49 -8.70 -17.74
C ASP A 160 2.48 -7.64 -18.24
N LEU A 161 3.71 -7.60 -17.67
CA LEU A 161 4.79 -6.74 -18.17
C LEU A 161 5.27 -7.14 -19.58
N GLU A 162 5.47 -8.42 -19.83
CA GLU A 162 5.90 -8.93 -21.14
C GLU A 162 4.88 -8.55 -22.22
N LEU A 163 3.58 -8.73 -21.95
CA LEU A 163 2.52 -8.34 -22.86
C LEU A 163 2.50 -6.83 -23.11
N SER A 164 2.71 -6.01 -22.07
CA SER A 164 2.78 -4.56 -22.21
C SER A 164 3.97 -4.11 -23.07
N LEU A 165 5.12 -4.76 -22.95
CA LEU A 165 6.31 -4.47 -23.76
C LEU A 165 6.13 -4.88 -25.23
N ILE A 166 5.43 -5.98 -25.50
CA ILE A 166 5.12 -6.42 -26.87
C ILE A 166 4.23 -5.38 -27.56
N HIS A 167 3.21 -4.87 -26.89
CA HIS A 167 2.33 -3.84 -27.45
C HIS A 167 3.03 -2.49 -27.74
N ILE A 168 4.11 -2.17 -27.01
CA ILE A 168 4.91 -0.95 -27.25
C ILE A 168 5.85 -1.13 -28.44
N SER A 169 6.23 -2.36 -28.76
CA SER A 169 7.21 -2.67 -29.81
C SER A 169 6.61 -2.99 -31.19
N GLU A 170 5.29 -3.08 -31.33
CA GLU A 170 4.65 -3.19 -32.64
C GLU A 170 4.48 -1.81 -33.29
N PRO A 171 5.23 -1.48 -34.36
CA PRO A 171 5.01 -0.24 -35.09
C PRO A 171 3.70 -0.35 -35.89
N THR A 172 2.83 0.59 -35.68
CA THR A 172 1.65 0.86 -36.52
C THR A 172 2.05 1.28 -37.92
#